data_e90e920fc97f0f84b0dd9d8cbd874313
#
_entry.id   e90e920fc97f0f84b0dd9d8cbd874313
#
_cell.length_a   1.000
_cell.length_b   1.000
_cell.length_c   1.000
_cell.angle_alpha   90.00
_cell.angle_beta   90.00
_cell.angle_gamma   90.00
#
_symmetry.space_group_name_H-M   'P 1'
#
loop_
_entity.id
_entity.type
_entity.pdbx_description
1 polymer ?
#
loop_
_entity_poly.entity_id
_entity_poly.type
_entity_poly.pdbx_seq_one_letter_code
_entity_poly.pdbx_strand_id
1 'polypeptide(L)'
;MNEFQKFNLKPFLMTALDEINFKTPTPVQDKVIPLIADGKSVVGQSQTGSGKTHAFLLPIFNNIDPELNAIQAVITTPSRELAYQIYEDAKQLASASEVKIEIGNYVGGTDKKRQVEKLGHHQPAIIIGTPGRVLDLLKERALNFRQVKYMIIDEADMTLDMGFLNAVDQIAAAMPSKLQILVFSATIPQRLNVFLKKYMDHPVIEEIPTETTISPTIKNILISTKSSGKNNLIYKLLTMGEPYLALVFTNTKERADELTDYLKAQGLDVAKIHGGIQPRERKRIMKDIHRLRYQYVVATDLAARGIDIDGVSLVINDDIPTDLEFFIHRVGRTGRNGMSGTAITLYMPNEEDKVADVEKMGITFLPQQIRNNELVDTYDRDRRQTRRLSQKKLDPTMIGMVKKKKKKVKPGYKRRIRKAISEKEIRDRRMEQHQAVREAKKAKIKQSRNKRR
;
A
#
# COMPACT_ATOMS: atom_id res chain seq x y z
N MET A 1 1.38 30.39 13.65
CA MET A 1 0.90 29.90 14.96
C MET A 1 0.78 28.39 14.82
N ASN A 2 1.24 27.61 15.77
CA ASN A 2 1.18 26.15 15.69
C ASN A 2 -0.24 25.69 16.07
N GLU A 3 -0.95 25.04 15.16
CA GLU A 3 -2.36 24.65 15.34
C GLU A 3 -2.57 23.52 16.36
N PHE A 4 -1.49 22.85 16.80
CA PHE A 4 -1.55 21.87 17.89
C PHE A 4 -1.85 22.50 19.26
N GLN A 5 -1.76 23.82 19.42
CA GLN A 5 -2.12 24.54 20.67
C GLN A 5 -3.55 24.23 21.13
N LYS A 6 -4.47 23.94 20.19
CA LYS A 6 -5.86 23.58 20.51
C LYS A 6 -6.02 22.29 21.34
N PHE A 7 -4.99 21.44 21.39
CA PHE A 7 -5.04 20.17 22.13
C PHE A 7 -4.53 20.26 23.56
N ASN A 8 -4.16 21.45 24.05
CA ASN A 8 -3.65 21.68 25.39
C ASN A 8 -2.52 20.72 25.81
N LEU A 9 -1.55 20.54 24.90
CA LEU A 9 -0.39 19.71 25.13
C LEU A 9 0.58 20.36 26.11
N LYS A 10 1.31 19.51 26.86
CA LYS A 10 2.40 19.98 27.74
C LYS A 10 3.44 20.80 26.97
N PRO A 11 4.10 21.80 27.58
CA PRO A 11 5.05 22.69 26.90
C PRO A 11 6.15 21.93 26.13
N PHE A 12 6.71 20.86 26.69
CA PHE A 12 7.77 20.08 26.05
C PHE A 12 7.30 19.41 24.74
N LEU A 13 6.02 19.01 24.65
CA LEU A 13 5.47 18.45 23.42
C LEU A 13 5.32 19.51 22.34
N MET A 14 4.97 20.75 22.72
CA MET A 14 4.92 21.86 21.76
C MET A 14 6.31 22.18 21.24
N THR A 15 7.34 22.18 22.11
CA THR A 15 8.73 22.34 21.71
C THR A 15 9.17 21.22 20.74
N ALA A 16 8.86 19.96 21.08
CA ALA A 16 9.18 18.82 20.21
C ALA A 16 8.53 18.92 18.82
N LEU A 17 7.24 19.34 18.78
CA LEU A 17 6.51 19.54 17.51
C LEU A 17 7.12 20.66 16.66
N ASP A 18 7.58 21.74 17.27
CA ASP A 18 8.25 22.83 16.56
C ASP A 18 9.62 22.39 16.02
N GLU A 19 10.40 21.61 16.77
CA GLU A 19 11.68 21.05 16.33
C GLU A 19 11.53 20.12 15.11
N ILE A 20 10.46 19.32 15.04
CA ILE A 20 10.16 18.47 13.91
C ILE A 20 9.36 19.16 12.79
N ASN A 21 9.14 20.47 12.96
CA ASN A 21 8.40 21.32 12.03
C ASN A 21 6.95 20.90 11.78
N PHE A 22 6.29 20.31 12.78
CA PHE A 22 4.88 19.95 12.75
C PHE A 22 4.04 21.15 13.22
N LYS A 23 3.36 21.80 12.28
CA LYS A 23 2.58 23.04 12.53
C LYS A 23 1.08 22.85 12.42
N THR A 24 0.66 21.95 11.53
CA THR A 24 -0.75 21.69 11.20
C THR A 24 -1.07 20.22 11.45
N PRO A 25 -2.04 19.89 12.30
CA PRO A 25 -2.45 18.51 12.50
C PRO A 25 -3.10 17.92 11.27
N THR A 26 -2.85 16.64 11.05
CA THR A 26 -3.52 15.89 9.98
C THR A 26 -4.98 15.59 10.36
N PRO A 27 -5.85 15.26 9.41
CA PRO A 27 -7.25 14.93 9.71
C PRO A 27 -7.43 13.80 10.75
N VAL A 28 -6.55 12.81 10.79
CA VAL A 28 -6.59 11.76 11.83
C VAL A 28 -6.20 12.31 13.20
N GLN A 29 -5.21 13.17 13.25
CA GLN A 29 -4.78 13.82 14.51
C GLN A 29 -5.87 14.71 15.06
N ASP A 30 -6.51 15.52 14.21
CA ASP A 30 -7.60 16.40 14.61
C ASP A 30 -8.77 15.67 15.25
N LYS A 31 -9.14 14.53 14.70
CA LYS A 31 -10.25 13.73 15.21
C LYS A 31 -9.89 12.90 16.43
N VAL A 32 -8.73 12.26 16.41
CA VAL A 32 -8.38 11.22 17.38
C VAL A 32 -7.75 11.77 18.66
N ILE A 33 -6.92 12.82 18.59
CA ILE A 33 -6.26 13.39 19.78
C ILE A 33 -7.26 13.80 20.88
N PRO A 34 -8.35 14.55 20.56
CA PRO A 34 -9.33 14.92 21.59
C PRO A 34 -10.04 13.71 22.21
N LEU A 35 -10.38 12.70 21.41
CA LEU A 35 -11.06 11.51 21.90
C LEU A 35 -10.20 10.72 22.89
N ILE A 36 -8.89 10.60 22.58
CA ILE A 36 -7.95 9.93 23.48
C ILE A 36 -7.76 10.74 24.76
N ALA A 37 -7.68 12.07 24.67
CA ALA A 37 -7.57 12.95 25.83
C ALA A 37 -8.81 12.85 26.74
N ASP A 38 -10.00 12.66 26.16
CA ASP A 38 -11.27 12.41 26.86
C ASP A 38 -11.38 10.99 27.48
N GLY A 39 -10.35 10.15 27.38
CA GLY A 39 -10.35 8.79 27.92
C GLY A 39 -11.14 7.77 27.12
N LYS A 40 -11.53 8.06 25.87
CA LYS A 40 -12.29 7.15 25.03
C LYS A 40 -11.38 6.12 24.34
N SER A 41 -11.83 4.87 24.28
CA SER A 41 -11.23 3.86 23.40
C SER A 41 -11.59 4.16 21.95
N VAL A 42 -10.61 4.12 21.05
CA VAL A 42 -10.76 4.59 19.66
C VAL A 42 -10.29 3.52 18.69
N VAL A 43 -11.05 3.35 17.63
CA VAL A 43 -10.64 2.62 16.42
C VAL A 43 -10.45 3.65 15.31
N GLY A 44 -9.20 3.97 15.00
CA GLY A 44 -8.85 4.90 13.92
C GLY A 44 -8.61 4.15 12.61
N GLN A 45 -9.57 4.21 11.69
CA GLN A 45 -9.39 3.65 10.36
C GLN A 45 -8.83 4.70 9.42
N SER A 46 -7.57 4.54 9.03
CA SER A 46 -6.90 5.44 8.09
C SER A 46 -5.70 4.78 7.42
N GLN A 47 -5.33 5.28 6.25
CA GLN A 47 -4.19 4.76 5.48
C GLN A 47 -2.84 4.97 6.19
N THR A 48 -1.82 4.21 5.76
CA THR A 48 -0.42 4.43 6.16
C THR A 48 0.04 5.83 5.73
N GLY A 49 0.82 6.50 6.59
CA GLY A 49 1.32 7.86 6.30
C GLY A 49 0.34 8.99 6.59
N SER A 50 -0.84 8.71 7.16
CA SER A 50 -1.84 9.72 7.55
C SER A 50 -1.49 10.48 8.84
N GLY A 51 -0.41 10.10 9.55
CA GLY A 51 -0.01 10.74 10.83
C GLY A 51 -0.53 10.04 12.08
N LYS A 52 -0.97 8.75 11.99
CA LYS A 52 -1.47 7.94 13.12
C LYS A 52 -0.53 7.90 14.32
N THR A 53 0.76 7.75 14.08
CA THR A 53 1.78 7.63 15.14
C THR A 53 1.71 8.80 16.11
N HIS A 54 1.72 10.02 15.63
CA HIS A 54 1.61 11.21 16.49
C HIS A 54 0.18 11.40 17.02
N ALA A 55 -0.86 10.89 16.35
CA ALA A 55 -2.23 10.95 16.86
C ALA A 55 -2.41 10.19 18.18
N PHE A 56 -1.66 9.10 18.42
CA PHE A 56 -1.69 8.42 19.70
C PHE A 56 -0.51 8.78 20.62
N LEU A 57 0.68 9.05 20.11
CA LEU A 57 1.82 9.39 20.97
C LEU A 57 1.59 10.69 21.74
N LEU A 58 1.09 11.74 21.09
CA LEU A 58 0.91 13.06 21.74
C LEU A 58 0.01 12.99 22.98
N PRO A 59 -1.22 12.44 22.94
CA PRO A 59 -2.05 12.35 24.13
C PRO A 59 -1.50 11.38 25.18
N ILE A 60 -0.79 10.32 24.79
CA ILE A 60 -0.12 9.41 25.72
C ILE A 60 0.97 10.18 26.50
N PHE A 61 1.89 10.86 25.81
CA PHE A 61 2.94 11.64 26.43
C PHE A 61 2.39 12.78 27.30
N ASN A 62 1.26 13.36 26.91
CA ASN A 62 0.58 14.38 27.69
C ASN A 62 0.10 13.86 29.05
N ASN A 63 -0.23 12.56 29.16
CA ASN A 63 -0.82 11.95 30.35
C ASN A 63 0.12 11.02 31.13
N ILE A 64 1.34 10.77 30.63
CA ILE A 64 2.34 9.96 31.33
C ILE A 64 2.92 10.73 32.52
N ASP A 65 3.12 9.99 33.62
CA ASP A 65 3.91 10.40 34.77
C ASP A 65 5.34 9.84 34.61
N PRO A 66 6.34 10.68 34.32
CA PRO A 66 7.71 10.24 34.10
C PRO A 66 8.42 9.79 35.38
N GLU A 67 7.95 10.16 36.54
CA GLU A 67 8.55 9.78 37.84
C GLU A 67 8.12 8.38 38.30
N LEU A 68 7.03 7.86 37.73
CA LEU A 68 6.51 6.56 38.08
C LEU A 68 7.34 5.42 37.43
N ASN A 69 8.04 4.63 38.23
CA ASN A 69 8.76 3.45 37.77
C ASN A 69 7.79 2.30 37.43
N ALA A 70 6.96 2.49 36.41
CA ALA A 70 5.97 1.53 35.96
C ALA A 70 5.61 1.74 34.48
N ILE A 71 5.20 0.64 33.83
CA ILE A 71 4.71 0.69 32.45
C ILE A 71 3.31 1.32 32.46
N GLN A 72 3.13 2.41 31.73
CA GLN A 72 1.86 3.13 31.60
C GLN A 72 1.25 3.00 30.22
N ALA A 73 2.06 2.75 29.18
CA ALA A 73 1.57 2.50 27.83
C ALA A 73 2.28 1.31 27.17
N VAL A 74 1.50 0.51 26.45
CA VAL A 74 1.97 -0.65 25.68
C VAL A 74 1.56 -0.45 24.23
N ILE A 75 2.53 -0.38 23.33
CA ILE A 75 2.32 -0.22 21.89
C ILE A 75 2.79 -1.49 21.19
N THR A 76 1.88 -2.16 20.51
CA THR A 76 2.18 -3.37 19.72
C THR A 76 2.09 -3.07 18.24
N THR A 77 3.06 -3.57 17.49
CA THR A 77 3.16 -3.43 16.03
C THR A 77 3.51 -4.76 15.39
N PRO A 78 3.05 -5.05 14.17
CA PRO A 78 3.30 -6.34 13.53
C PRO A 78 4.77 -6.56 13.14
N SER A 79 5.53 -5.52 12.88
CA SER A 79 6.92 -5.61 12.41
C SER A 79 7.92 -4.97 13.36
N ARG A 80 9.16 -5.46 13.31
CA ARG A 80 10.27 -4.90 14.12
C ARG A 80 10.66 -3.50 13.66
N GLU A 81 10.51 -3.27 12.38
CA GLU A 81 10.85 -2.02 11.71
C GLU A 81 9.89 -0.92 12.15
N LEU A 82 8.58 -1.20 12.13
CA LEU A 82 7.57 -0.26 12.61
C LEU A 82 7.73 0.02 14.11
N ALA A 83 8.02 -1.03 14.90
CA ALA A 83 8.32 -0.84 16.34
C ALA A 83 9.53 0.07 16.55
N TYR A 84 10.57 -0.08 15.73
CA TYR A 84 11.75 0.80 15.80
C TYR A 84 11.44 2.23 15.38
N GLN A 85 10.65 2.41 14.33
CA GLN A 85 10.22 3.74 13.87
C GLN A 85 9.42 4.46 14.96
N ILE A 86 8.37 3.84 15.49
CA ILE A 86 7.57 4.43 16.58
C ILE A 86 8.45 4.70 17.81
N TYR A 87 9.45 3.87 18.07
CA TYR A 87 10.42 4.08 19.15
C TYR A 87 11.27 5.33 18.91
N GLU A 88 11.75 5.57 17.70
CA GLU A 88 12.52 6.78 17.40
C GLU A 88 11.63 8.03 17.43
N ASP A 89 10.39 7.98 16.92
CA ASP A 89 9.42 9.08 17.02
C ASP A 89 9.12 9.41 18.50
N ALA A 90 8.88 8.38 19.31
CA ALA A 90 8.64 8.53 20.76
C ALA A 90 9.85 9.12 21.48
N LYS A 91 11.07 8.72 21.12
CA LYS A 91 12.31 9.32 21.66
C LYS A 91 12.46 10.78 21.29
N GLN A 92 12.11 11.13 20.06
CA GLN A 92 12.17 12.49 19.59
C GLN A 92 11.22 13.39 20.38
N LEU A 93 9.99 12.92 20.64
CA LEU A 93 9.07 13.64 21.53
C LEU A 93 9.59 13.74 22.98
N ALA A 94 10.19 12.65 23.48
CA ALA A 94 10.73 12.61 24.85
C ALA A 94 11.97 13.50 25.04
N SER A 95 12.74 13.76 23.97
CA SER A 95 14.00 14.53 24.06
C SER A 95 13.81 15.96 24.52
N ALA A 96 12.64 16.55 24.28
CA ALA A 96 12.30 17.90 24.71
C ALA A 96 11.79 17.97 26.15
N SER A 97 11.63 16.82 26.84
CA SER A 97 11.18 16.78 28.26
C SER A 97 12.33 16.99 29.20
N GLU A 98 12.14 17.86 30.21
CA GLU A 98 13.11 18.09 31.28
C GLU A 98 13.30 16.83 32.16
N VAL A 99 12.22 16.07 32.37
CA VAL A 99 12.26 14.82 33.12
C VAL A 99 12.40 13.67 32.12
N LYS A 100 13.35 12.78 32.36
CA LYS A 100 13.62 11.66 31.49
C LYS A 100 12.42 10.70 31.43
N ILE A 101 11.82 10.57 30.24
CA ILE A 101 10.77 9.57 29.96
C ILE A 101 11.44 8.34 29.37
N GLU A 102 11.41 7.24 30.08
CA GLU A 102 12.02 6.00 29.61
C GLU A 102 11.08 5.23 28.69
N ILE A 103 11.62 4.88 27.53
CA ILE A 103 10.93 4.15 26.47
C ILE A 103 11.70 2.88 26.13
N GLY A 104 11.02 1.75 26.12
CA GLY A 104 11.61 0.45 25.79
C GLY A 104 11.16 -0.09 24.44
N ASN A 105 12.11 -0.60 23.63
CA ASN A 105 11.80 -1.28 22.37
C ASN A 105 12.08 -2.77 22.49
N TYR A 106 11.02 -3.59 22.38
CA TYR A 106 11.04 -5.03 22.60
C TYR A 106 10.61 -5.79 21.36
N VAL A 107 11.60 -6.20 20.57
CA VAL A 107 11.37 -6.91 19.30
C VAL A 107 12.12 -8.24 19.25
N GLY A 108 11.61 -9.19 18.46
CA GLY A 108 12.28 -10.47 18.25
C GLY A 108 13.65 -10.32 17.56
N GLY A 109 14.55 -11.30 17.78
CA GLY A 109 15.89 -11.27 17.19
C GLY A 109 16.92 -10.40 17.95
N THR A 110 16.54 -9.84 19.09
CA THR A 110 17.45 -9.20 20.05
C THR A 110 17.68 -10.11 21.25
N ASP A 111 18.72 -9.85 22.05
CA ASP A 111 19.07 -10.63 23.22
C ASP A 111 17.97 -10.51 24.31
N LYS A 112 17.19 -11.60 24.46
CA LYS A 112 16.09 -11.67 25.42
C LYS A 112 16.58 -11.65 26.87
N LYS A 113 17.66 -12.34 27.19
CA LYS A 113 18.19 -12.41 28.56
C LYS A 113 18.56 -11.01 29.07
N ARG A 114 19.27 -10.24 28.24
CA ARG A 114 19.63 -8.87 28.56
C ARG A 114 18.41 -7.95 28.72
N GLN A 115 17.32 -8.21 27.96
CA GLN A 115 16.07 -7.45 28.11
C GLN A 115 15.39 -7.77 29.45
N VAL A 116 15.30 -9.05 29.82
CA VAL A 116 14.73 -9.49 31.10
C VAL A 116 15.51 -8.90 32.28
N GLU A 117 16.84 -8.96 32.24
CA GLU A 117 17.71 -8.39 33.28
C GLU A 117 17.45 -6.90 33.47
N LYS A 118 17.42 -6.11 32.40
CA LYS A 118 17.13 -4.67 32.48
C LYS A 118 15.76 -4.38 33.07
N LEU A 119 14.74 -5.13 32.63
CA LEU A 119 13.37 -4.98 33.13
C LEU A 119 13.21 -5.34 34.60
N GLY A 120 14.06 -6.23 35.14
CA GLY A 120 14.11 -6.56 36.55
C GLY A 120 14.57 -5.39 37.42
N HIS A 121 15.35 -4.47 36.89
CA HIS A 121 15.86 -3.29 37.60
C HIS A 121 14.98 -2.07 37.43
N HIS A 122 14.43 -1.88 36.22
CA HIS A 122 13.64 -0.68 35.90
C HIS A 122 12.60 -0.97 34.83
N GLN A 123 11.37 -0.45 35.04
CA GLN A 123 10.25 -0.58 34.11
C GLN A 123 10.12 0.75 33.33
N PRO A 124 10.25 0.75 31.98
CA PRO A 124 10.05 1.97 31.20
C PRO A 124 8.59 2.42 31.23
N ALA A 125 8.34 3.72 31.14
CA ALA A 125 6.98 4.28 31.11
C ALA A 125 6.18 3.84 29.89
N ILE A 126 6.86 3.71 28.73
CA ILE A 126 6.27 3.27 27.47
C ILE A 126 7.06 2.06 26.96
N ILE A 127 6.34 1.01 26.57
CA ILE A 127 6.92 -0.10 25.82
C ILE A 127 6.35 -0.15 24.41
N ILE A 128 7.24 -0.40 23.47
CA ILE A 128 6.92 -0.56 22.06
C ILE A 128 7.50 -1.90 21.61
N GLY A 129 6.74 -2.72 20.91
CA GLY A 129 7.29 -4.00 20.52
C GLY A 129 6.41 -4.84 19.59
N THR A 130 6.98 -5.96 19.16
CA THR A 130 6.21 -6.95 18.42
C THR A 130 5.45 -7.87 19.38
N PRO A 131 4.20 -8.28 19.07
CA PRO A 131 3.35 -9.02 20.00
C PRO A 131 4.02 -10.30 20.56
N GLY A 132 4.71 -11.06 19.73
CA GLY A 132 5.41 -12.28 20.18
C GLY A 132 6.45 -12.00 21.25
N ARG A 133 7.27 -10.95 21.11
CA ARG A 133 8.31 -10.62 22.09
C ARG A 133 7.72 -10.03 23.37
N VAL A 134 6.71 -9.17 23.27
CA VAL A 134 6.01 -8.61 24.43
C VAL A 134 5.36 -9.73 25.24
N LEU A 135 4.71 -10.69 24.57
CA LEU A 135 4.11 -11.85 25.21
C LEU A 135 5.18 -12.74 25.87
N ASP A 136 6.33 -12.99 25.22
CA ASP A 136 7.43 -13.76 25.80
C ASP A 136 7.94 -13.14 27.11
N LEU A 137 8.14 -11.82 27.12
CA LEU A 137 8.59 -11.10 28.32
C LEU A 137 7.52 -11.07 29.41
N LEU A 138 6.25 -11.00 29.04
CA LEU A 138 5.13 -11.08 29.97
C LEU A 138 5.05 -12.47 30.63
N LYS A 139 5.19 -13.56 29.86
CA LYS A 139 5.21 -14.94 30.36
C LYS A 139 6.39 -15.19 31.31
N GLU A 140 7.52 -14.55 31.10
CA GLU A 140 8.67 -14.57 31.99
C GLU A 140 8.51 -13.64 33.21
N ARG A 141 7.34 -12.98 33.36
CA ARG A 141 7.06 -12.02 34.42
C ARG A 141 8.05 -10.84 34.49
N ALA A 142 8.73 -10.55 33.38
CA ALA A 142 9.65 -9.44 33.25
C ALA A 142 8.92 -8.10 33.06
N LEU A 143 7.71 -8.11 32.51
CA LEU A 143 6.85 -6.93 32.35
C LEU A 143 5.76 -6.89 33.41
N ASN A 144 5.56 -5.73 34.03
CA ASN A 144 4.51 -5.51 35.01
C ASN A 144 3.45 -4.53 34.46
N PHE A 145 2.26 -5.06 34.13
CA PHE A 145 1.19 -4.28 33.51
C PHE A 145 0.18 -3.66 34.48
N ARG A 146 0.41 -3.73 35.80
CA ARG A 146 -0.56 -3.25 36.80
C ARG A 146 -0.93 -1.78 36.68
N GLN A 147 -0.03 -0.95 36.13
CA GLN A 147 -0.20 0.51 36.00
C GLN A 147 -0.42 0.95 34.54
N VAL A 148 -0.64 0.00 33.64
CA VAL A 148 -0.89 0.29 32.23
C VAL A 148 -2.24 0.99 32.08
N LYS A 149 -2.22 2.15 31.46
CA LYS A 149 -3.39 2.98 31.14
C LYS A 149 -3.80 2.85 29.68
N TYR A 150 -2.81 2.63 28.81
CA TYR A 150 -3.00 2.64 27.35
C TYR A 150 -2.47 1.35 26.72
N MET A 151 -3.28 0.72 25.89
CA MET A 151 -2.85 -0.33 24.98
C MET A 151 -3.12 0.10 23.54
N ILE A 152 -2.06 0.15 22.75
CA ILE A 152 -2.13 0.56 21.34
C ILE A 152 -1.80 -0.65 20.45
N ILE A 153 -2.65 -0.87 19.45
CA ILE A 153 -2.42 -1.86 18.41
C ILE A 153 -2.36 -1.10 17.09
N ASP A 154 -1.15 -0.89 16.60
CA ASP A 154 -0.94 -0.22 15.31
C ASP A 154 -0.81 -1.25 14.19
N GLU A 155 -1.31 -0.91 12.99
CA GLU A 155 -1.45 -1.80 11.84
C GLU A 155 -2.12 -3.15 12.25
N ALA A 156 -3.34 -3.03 12.82
CA ALA A 156 -4.04 -4.16 13.43
C ALA A 156 -4.46 -5.23 12.41
N ASP A 157 -4.83 -4.84 11.18
CA ASP A 157 -5.08 -5.73 10.06
C ASP A 157 -3.83 -6.59 9.76
N MET A 158 -2.68 -5.96 9.64
CA MET A 158 -1.41 -6.64 9.44
C MET A 158 -1.01 -7.53 10.62
N THR A 159 -1.29 -7.11 11.86
CA THR A 159 -1.07 -7.92 13.06
C THR A 159 -1.86 -9.22 12.99
N LEU A 160 -3.07 -9.16 12.45
CA LEU A 160 -3.94 -10.30 12.23
C LEU A 160 -3.42 -11.21 11.12
N ASP A 161 -3.03 -10.64 9.97
CA ASP A 161 -2.50 -11.38 8.82
C ASP A 161 -1.21 -12.15 9.15
N MET A 162 -0.38 -11.58 10.02
CA MET A 162 0.83 -12.23 10.51
C MET A 162 0.57 -13.31 11.59
N GLY A 163 -0.69 -13.55 11.95
CA GLY A 163 -1.08 -14.55 12.94
C GLY A 163 -0.82 -14.13 14.39
N PHE A 164 -0.58 -12.86 14.66
CA PHE A 164 -0.28 -12.37 16.01
C PHE A 164 -1.53 -12.07 16.86
N LEU A 165 -2.73 -12.26 16.34
CA LEU A 165 -3.97 -11.95 17.07
C LEU A 165 -4.01 -12.68 18.43
N ASN A 166 -3.63 -13.96 18.48
CA ASN A 166 -3.58 -14.74 19.73
C ASN A 166 -2.58 -14.17 20.74
N ALA A 167 -1.47 -13.62 20.28
CA ALA A 167 -0.50 -13.00 21.17
C ALA A 167 -1.03 -11.67 21.74
N VAL A 168 -1.67 -10.87 20.88
CA VAL A 168 -2.31 -9.61 21.29
C VAL A 168 -3.47 -9.88 22.26
N ASP A 169 -4.26 -10.92 22.03
CA ASP A 169 -5.34 -11.35 22.92
C ASP A 169 -4.82 -11.71 24.33
N GLN A 170 -3.72 -12.48 24.43
CA GLN A 170 -3.10 -12.82 25.69
C GLN A 170 -2.48 -11.60 26.40
N ILE A 171 -1.91 -10.66 25.65
CA ILE A 171 -1.40 -9.40 26.17
C ILE A 171 -2.54 -8.56 26.73
N ALA A 172 -3.63 -8.37 25.97
CA ALA A 172 -4.81 -7.62 26.40
C ALA A 172 -5.46 -8.23 27.65
N ALA A 173 -5.55 -9.56 27.73
CA ALA A 173 -6.10 -10.28 28.88
C ALA A 173 -5.29 -10.09 30.17
N ALA A 174 -4.01 -9.70 30.07
CA ALA A 174 -3.14 -9.43 31.22
C ALA A 174 -3.18 -7.95 31.67
N MET A 175 -3.92 -7.10 30.99
CA MET A 175 -4.04 -5.68 31.28
C MET A 175 -5.07 -5.40 32.40
N PRO A 176 -5.00 -4.24 33.07
CA PRO A 176 -6.02 -3.81 34.02
C PRO A 176 -7.40 -3.66 33.36
N SER A 177 -8.47 -3.82 34.17
CA SER A 177 -9.85 -3.64 33.69
C SER A 177 -10.17 -2.20 33.26
N LYS A 178 -9.51 -1.21 33.84
CA LYS A 178 -9.61 0.20 33.40
C LYS A 178 -8.49 0.49 32.42
N LEU A 179 -8.68 0.08 31.18
CA LEU A 179 -7.71 0.24 30.11
C LEU A 179 -8.33 1.01 28.96
N GLN A 180 -7.62 2.01 28.46
CA GLN A 180 -7.97 2.66 27.21
C GLN A 180 -7.26 1.94 26.06
N ILE A 181 -8.04 1.38 25.12
CA ILE A 181 -7.52 0.65 23.97
C ILE A 181 -7.65 1.50 22.72
N LEU A 182 -6.55 1.63 22.01
CA LEU A 182 -6.46 2.37 20.76
C LEU A 182 -6.04 1.41 19.65
N VAL A 183 -6.86 1.29 18.63
CA VAL A 183 -6.62 0.41 17.48
C VAL A 183 -6.51 1.24 16.23
N PHE A 184 -5.39 1.13 15.52
CA PHE A 184 -5.18 1.79 14.25
C PHE A 184 -5.00 0.75 13.15
N SER A 185 -5.74 0.91 12.05
CA SER A 185 -5.76 -0.04 10.96
C SER A 185 -6.15 0.66 9.65
N ALA A 186 -5.71 0.14 8.52
CA ALA A 186 -6.23 0.58 7.22
C ALA A 186 -7.60 -0.09 6.94
N THR A 187 -7.76 -1.33 7.38
CA THR A 187 -9.01 -2.11 7.21
C THR A 187 -9.46 -2.71 8.54
N ILE A 188 -10.76 -3.05 8.64
CA ILE A 188 -11.32 -3.72 9.83
C ILE A 188 -11.90 -5.07 9.42
N PRO A 189 -11.08 -6.11 9.28
CA PRO A 189 -11.53 -7.46 8.94
C PRO A 189 -12.45 -8.04 10.02
N GLN A 190 -13.31 -8.98 9.63
CA GLN A 190 -14.28 -9.59 10.54
C GLN A 190 -13.64 -10.19 11.82
N ARG A 191 -12.45 -10.77 11.70
CA ARG A 191 -11.72 -11.34 12.85
C ARG A 191 -11.26 -10.26 13.84
N LEU A 192 -10.89 -9.07 13.35
CA LEU A 192 -10.54 -7.95 14.20
C LEU A 192 -11.77 -7.44 14.97
N ASN A 193 -12.94 -7.42 14.34
CA ASN A 193 -14.20 -7.07 15.01
C ASN A 193 -14.51 -7.96 16.24
N VAL A 194 -14.15 -9.24 16.21
CA VAL A 194 -14.32 -10.13 17.36
C VAL A 194 -13.43 -9.68 18.53
N PHE A 195 -12.18 -9.32 18.25
CA PHE A 195 -11.25 -8.78 19.26
C PHE A 195 -11.76 -7.45 19.83
N LEU A 196 -12.19 -6.54 18.96
CA LEU A 196 -12.72 -5.23 19.39
C LEU A 196 -13.89 -5.39 20.32
N LYS A 197 -14.88 -6.24 19.98
CA LYS A 197 -16.04 -6.51 20.84
C LYS A 197 -15.69 -7.15 22.17
N LYS A 198 -14.60 -7.90 22.27
CA LYS A 198 -14.16 -8.56 23.50
C LYS A 198 -13.55 -7.59 24.50
N TYR A 199 -12.79 -6.60 24.02
CA TYR A 199 -11.95 -5.76 24.87
C TYR A 199 -12.34 -4.28 24.89
N MET A 200 -13.18 -3.84 23.96
CA MET A 200 -13.57 -2.44 23.85
C MET A 200 -15.09 -2.32 24.05
N ASP A 201 -15.46 -1.63 25.10
CA ASP A 201 -16.87 -1.29 25.36
C ASP A 201 -17.18 0.03 24.65
N HIS A 202 -18.11 -0.02 23.68
CA HIS A 202 -18.55 1.13 22.87
C HIS A 202 -17.40 2.00 22.34
N PRO A 203 -16.41 1.43 21.59
CA PRO A 203 -15.32 2.25 21.05
C PRO A 203 -15.84 3.28 20.05
N VAL A 204 -15.21 4.44 20.05
CA VAL A 204 -15.45 5.42 18.98
C VAL A 204 -14.71 4.94 17.72
N ILE A 205 -15.45 4.70 16.65
CA ILE A 205 -14.87 4.34 15.36
C ILE A 205 -14.77 5.61 14.52
N GLU A 206 -13.55 6.06 14.27
CA GLU A 206 -13.25 7.18 13.41
C GLU A 206 -12.73 6.69 12.07
N GLU A 207 -13.59 6.73 11.08
CA GLU A 207 -13.21 6.55 9.69
C GLU A 207 -12.70 7.88 9.14
N ILE A 208 -11.43 7.92 8.77
CA ILE A 208 -10.87 9.08 8.09
C ILE A 208 -11.11 8.86 6.60
N PRO A 209 -12.08 9.56 5.99
CA PRO A 209 -12.35 9.41 4.58
C PRO A 209 -11.10 9.75 3.77
N THR A 210 -10.67 8.83 2.95
CA THR A 210 -9.74 9.11 1.88
C THR A 210 -10.56 9.26 0.61
N GLU A 211 -10.46 10.40 -0.06
CA GLU A 211 -11.17 10.63 -1.32
C GLU A 211 -10.81 9.57 -2.38
N THR A 212 -9.68 8.92 -2.20
CA THR A 212 -9.18 7.87 -3.10
C THR A 212 -8.48 6.77 -2.30
N THR A 213 -8.61 5.52 -2.73
CA THR A 213 -7.94 4.35 -2.15
C THR A 213 -6.41 4.48 -2.17
N ILE A 214 -5.87 5.22 -3.13
CA ILE A 214 -4.44 5.53 -3.29
C ILE A 214 -4.33 7.04 -3.51
N SER A 215 -3.26 7.67 -2.99
CA SER A 215 -3.01 9.10 -3.20
C SER A 215 -3.14 9.49 -4.68
N PRO A 216 -3.88 10.57 -5.00
CA PRO A 216 -4.02 11.04 -6.38
C PRO A 216 -2.70 11.51 -7.00
N THR A 217 -1.67 11.74 -6.19
CA THR A 217 -0.32 12.09 -6.66
C THR A 217 0.45 10.91 -7.24
N ILE A 218 -0.10 9.68 -7.13
CA ILE A 218 0.54 8.46 -7.61
C ILE A 218 0.02 8.09 -8.99
N LYS A 219 0.93 8.05 -9.97
CA LYS A 219 0.64 7.53 -11.30
C LYS A 219 0.72 6.01 -11.30
N ASN A 220 -0.42 5.33 -11.46
CA ASN A 220 -0.48 3.86 -11.51
C ASN A 220 -0.39 3.37 -12.96
N ILE A 221 0.72 2.75 -13.33
CA ILE A 221 1.00 2.23 -14.67
C ILE A 221 0.82 0.72 -14.67
N LEU A 222 0.19 0.17 -15.70
CA LEU A 222 0.01 -1.26 -15.90
C LEU A 222 0.76 -1.72 -17.15
N ILE A 223 1.65 -2.70 -17.01
CA ILE A 223 2.43 -3.24 -18.12
C ILE A 223 2.20 -4.74 -18.26
N SER A 224 1.71 -5.16 -19.42
CA SER A 224 1.57 -6.59 -19.73
C SER A 224 2.92 -7.22 -20.07
N THR A 225 3.28 -8.29 -19.34
CA THR A 225 4.48 -9.06 -19.61
C THR A 225 4.14 -10.26 -20.48
N LYS A 226 5.02 -10.56 -21.45
CA LYS A 226 5.05 -11.86 -22.11
C LYS A 226 6.03 -12.72 -21.33
N SER A 227 5.73 -14.00 -21.14
CA SER A 227 6.38 -14.95 -20.22
C SER A 227 7.92 -15.04 -20.25
N SER A 228 8.59 -14.44 -21.21
CA SER A 228 10.04 -14.40 -21.32
C SER A 228 10.54 -12.96 -21.21
N GLY A 229 11.37 -12.68 -20.21
CA GLY A 229 12.05 -11.39 -20.09
C GLY A 229 11.58 -10.44 -19.00
N LYS A 230 10.85 -10.92 -17.97
CA LYS A 230 10.38 -10.11 -16.85
C LYS A 230 11.55 -9.41 -16.11
N ASN A 231 12.65 -10.12 -15.88
CA ASN A 231 13.86 -9.55 -15.28
C ASN A 231 14.46 -8.42 -16.11
N ASN A 232 14.55 -8.62 -17.44
CA ASN A 232 15.05 -7.59 -18.35
C ASN A 232 14.09 -6.38 -18.43
N LEU A 233 12.78 -6.62 -18.33
CA LEU A 233 11.80 -5.54 -18.28
C LEU A 233 11.98 -4.68 -17.02
N ILE A 234 12.14 -5.31 -15.85
CA ILE A 234 12.39 -4.61 -14.58
C ILE A 234 13.72 -3.84 -14.65
N TYR A 235 14.78 -4.47 -15.16
CA TYR A 235 16.05 -3.78 -15.36
C TYR A 235 15.91 -2.51 -16.19
N LYS A 236 15.19 -2.58 -17.32
CA LYS A 236 14.91 -1.40 -18.17
C LYS A 236 14.10 -0.35 -17.41
N LEU A 237 13.05 -0.73 -16.68
CA LEU A 237 12.23 0.21 -15.91
C LEU A 237 13.04 0.92 -14.82
N LEU A 238 13.99 0.24 -14.18
CA LEU A 238 14.86 0.81 -13.17
C LEU A 238 15.88 1.78 -13.75
N THR A 239 16.36 1.54 -14.99
CA THR A 239 17.42 2.33 -15.63
C THR A 239 16.92 3.42 -16.56
N MET A 240 15.66 3.38 -16.99
CA MET A 240 15.09 4.37 -17.93
C MET A 240 14.88 5.75 -17.35
N GLY A 241 14.53 5.86 -16.06
CA GLY A 241 14.05 7.10 -15.46
C GLY A 241 14.91 7.63 -14.32
N GLU A 242 16.05 7.02 -14.04
CA GLU A 242 16.94 7.36 -12.91
C GLU A 242 16.15 7.68 -11.63
N PRO A 243 15.36 6.75 -11.09
CA PRO A 243 14.56 7.01 -9.91
C PRO A 243 15.47 7.35 -8.72
N TYR A 244 15.04 8.28 -7.89
CA TYR A 244 15.78 8.64 -6.67
C TYR A 244 15.97 7.43 -5.75
N LEU A 245 14.88 6.69 -5.52
CA LEU A 245 14.83 5.40 -4.86
C LEU A 245 13.71 4.57 -5.46
N ALA A 246 14.01 3.35 -5.88
CA ALA A 246 13.03 2.40 -6.40
C ALA A 246 12.86 1.19 -5.49
N LEU A 247 11.60 0.83 -5.21
CA LEU A 247 11.21 -0.40 -4.52
C LEU A 247 10.61 -1.38 -5.52
N VAL A 248 11.14 -2.58 -5.59
CA VAL A 248 10.58 -3.68 -6.40
C VAL A 248 10.00 -4.73 -5.47
N PHE A 249 8.69 -4.95 -5.55
CA PHE A 249 7.98 -5.92 -4.72
C PHE A 249 7.82 -7.25 -5.43
N THR A 250 8.11 -8.34 -4.71
CA THR A 250 7.92 -9.74 -5.15
C THR A 250 7.09 -10.50 -4.12
N ASN A 251 6.32 -11.50 -4.57
CA ASN A 251 5.48 -12.30 -3.68
C ASN A 251 6.28 -13.30 -2.84
N THR A 252 7.45 -13.75 -3.29
CA THR A 252 8.24 -14.78 -2.61
C THR A 252 9.69 -14.34 -2.38
N LYS A 253 10.33 -14.93 -1.36
CA LYS A 253 11.74 -14.66 -1.04
C LYS A 253 12.67 -15.22 -2.13
N GLU A 254 12.32 -16.37 -2.71
CA GLU A 254 13.07 -17.01 -3.78
C GLU A 254 13.09 -16.10 -5.03
N ARG A 255 11.95 -15.50 -5.33
CA ARG A 255 11.85 -14.53 -6.45
C ARG A 255 12.65 -13.25 -6.16
N ALA A 256 12.65 -12.78 -4.91
CA ALA A 256 13.46 -11.63 -4.49
C ALA A 256 14.95 -11.91 -4.64
N ASP A 257 15.40 -13.12 -4.28
CA ASP A 257 16.80 -13.55 -4.44
C ASP A 257 17.17 -13.60 -5.92
N GLU A 258 16.41 -14.31 -6.75
CA GLU A 258 16.63 -14.45 -8.20
C GLU A 258 16.73 -13.08 -8.90
N LEU A 259 15.76 -12.20 -8.62
CA LEU A 259 15.74 -10.87 -9.24
C LEU A 259 16.91 -10.01 -8.79
N THR A 260 17.26 -10.06 -7.50
CA THR A 260 18.42 -9.32 -6.96
C THR A 260 19.72 -9.77 -7.61
N ASP A 261 19.93 -11.09 -7.75
CA ASP A 261 21.13 -11.65 -8.35
C ASP A 261 21.22 -11.28 -9.84
N TYR A 262 20.10 -11.33 -10.55
CA TYR A 262 20.02 -10.86 -11.93
C TYR A 262 20.40 -9.38 -12.07
N LEU A 263 19.81 -8.50 -11.25
CA LEU A 263 20.07 -7.05 -11.32
C LEU A 263 21.52 -6.71 -10.97
N LYS A 264 22.11 -7.39 -9.99
CA LYS A 264 23.54 -7.27 -9.64
C LYS A 264 24.43 -7.73 -10.79
N ALA A 265 24.09 -8.82 -11.47
CA ALA A 265 24.82 -9.28 -12.65
C ALA A 265 24.76 -8.29 -13.82
N GLN A 266 23.74 -7.42 -13.87
CA GLN A 266 23.65 -6.30 -14.81
C GLN A 266 24.38 -5.03 -14.31
N GLY A 267 25.08 -5.09 -13.18
CA GLY A 267 25.90 -3.98 -12.65
C GLY A 267 25.14 -2.99 -11.75
N LEU A 268 23.91 -3.29 -11.32
CA LEU A 268 23.17 -2.44 -10.39
C LEU A 268 23.53 -2.76 -8.93
N ASP A 269 23.70 -1.74 -8.11
CA ASP A 269 23.84 -1.91 -6.65
C ASP A 269 22.46 -2.01 -6.01
N VAL A 270 22.06 -3.23 -5.68
CA VAL A 270 20.70 -3.58 -5.24
C VAL A 270 20.73 -4.14 -3.83
N ALA A 271 19.97 -3.54 -2.93
CA ALA A 271 19.66 -4.13 -1.63
C ALA A 271 18.48 -5.10 -1.76
N LYS A 272 18.44 -6.14 -0.91
CA LYS A 272 17.27 -7.01 -0.79
C LYS A 272 16.76 -7.09 0.64
N ILE A 273 15.43 -7.19 0.79
CA ILE A 273 14.79 -7.32 2.10
C ILE A 273 13.67 -8.37 2.03
N HIS A 274 13.84 -9.48 2.73
CA HIS A 274 12.83 -10.52 2.86
C HIS A 274 12.96 -11.27 4.19
N GLY A 275 11.99 -12.11 4.53
CA GLY A 275 11.93 -12.81 5.83
C GLY A 275 13.07 -13.77 6.12
N GLY A 276 13.84 -14.20 5.11
CA GLY A 276 14.99 -15.08 5.26
C GLY A 276 16.30 -14.39 5.70
N ILE A 277 16.34 -13.05 5.70
CA ILE A 277 17.55 -12.30 6.07
C ILE A 277 17.71 -12.25 7.59
N GLN A 278 18.94 -12.50 8.06
CA GLN A 278 19.26 -12.45 9.49
C GLN A 278 18.97 -11.07 10.11
N PRO A 279 18.46 -11.00 11.34
CA PRO A 279 18.03 -9.75 11.96
C PRO A 279 19.11 -8.66 12.01
N ARG A 280 20.36 -9.03 12.26
CA ARG A 280 21.50 -8.08 12.30
C ARG A 280 21.79 -7.51 10.91
N GLU A 281 21.79 -8.35 9.90
CA GLU A 281 22.02 -7.97 8.52
C GLU A 281 20.88 -7.08 8.00
N ARG A 282 19.63 -7.46 8.28
CA ARG A 282 18.47 -6.67 7.95
C ARG A 282 18.52 -5.25 8.54
N LYS A 283 18.92 -5.13 9.82
CA LYS A 283 19.11 -3.82 10.46
C LYS A 283 20.18 -2.98 9.76
N ARG A 284 21.29 -3.61 9.32
CA ARG A 284 22.35 -2.92 8.57
C ARG A 284 21.83 -2.43 7.22
N ILE A 285 21.18 -3.31 6.45
CA ILE A 285 20.60 -2.98 5.14
C ILE A 285 19.60 -1.82 5.28
N MET A 286 18.70 -1.86 6.28
CA MET A 286 17.75 -0.78 6.54
C MET A 286 18.46 0.54 6.81
N LYS A 287 19.49 0.56 7.64
CA LYS A 287 20.28 1.76 7.91
C LYS A 287 20.96 2.30 6.65
N ASP A 288 21.45 1.41 5.78
CA ASP A 288 22.09 1.79 4.53
C ASP A 288 21.07 2.36 3.52
N ILE A 289 19.83 1.82 3.50
CA ILE A 289 18.72 2.35 2.68
C ILE A 289 18.31 3.75 3.17
N HIS A 290 18.11 3.97 4.47
CA HIS A 290 17.80 5.30 5.02
C HIS A 290 18.91 6.34 4.75
N ARG A 291 20.15 5.89 4.58
CA ARG A 291 21.29 6.74 4.19
C ARG A 291 21.41 6.91 2.68
N LEU A 292 20.43 6.40 1.92
CA LEU A 292 20.39 6.46 0.45
C LEU A 292 21.62 5.84 -0.22
N ARG A 293 22.23 4.83 0.44
CA ARG A 293 23.36 4.11 -0.13
C ARG A 293 22.93 3.23 -1.32
N TYR A 294 21.70 2.75 -1.31
CA TYR A 294 21.10 1.94 -2.37
C TYR A 294 20.03 2.73 -3.09
N GLN A 295 20.09 2.76 -4.40
CA GLN A 295 19.07 3.34 -5.27
C GLN A 295 17.96 2.34 -5.58
N TYR A 296 18.25 1.04 -5.51
CA TYR A 296 17.33 -0.04 -5.85
C TYR A 296 17.18 -1.01 -4.67
N VAL A 297 15.94 -1.34 -4.34
CA VAL A 297 15.64 -2.28 -3.27
C VAL A 297 14.63 -3.30 -3.77
N VAL A 298 14.94 -4.58 -3.66
CA VAL A 298 13.99 -5.68 -3.91
C VAL A 298 13.46 -6.19 -2.57
N ALA A 299 12.15 -6.27 -2.43
CA ALA A 299 11.54 -6.63 -1.16
C ALA A 299 10.32 -7.53 -1.33
N THR A 300 10.04 -8.35 -0.29
CA THR A 300 8.75 -9.03 -0.15
C THR A 300 7.82 -8.20 0.72
N ASP A 301 6.49 -8.40 0.58
CA ASP A 301 5.47 -7.66 1.32
C ASP A 301 5.72 -7.65 2.83
N LEU A 302 5.91 -8.83 3.40
CA LEU A 302 6.13 -8.99 4.84
C LEU A 302 7.35 -8.23 5.35
N ALA A 303 8.36 -8.07 4.50
CA ALA A 303 9.61 -7.42 4.86
C ALA A 303 9.60 -5.92 4.63
N ALA A 304 8.80 -5.44 3.69
CA ALA A 304 8.68 -4.02 3.36
C ALA A 304 7.53 -3.31 4.11
N ARG A 305 6.68 -4.06 4.80
CA ARG A 305 5.63 -3.49 5.66
C ARG A 305 6.25 -2.80 6.88
N GLY A 306 5.68 -1.68 7.24
CA GLY A 306 6.17 -0.88 8.37
C GLY A 306 7.52 -0.21 8.15
N ILE A 307 8.09 -0.31 6.94
CA ILE A 307 9.30 0.43 6.59
C ILE A 307 8.89 1.79 6.07
N ASP A 308 9.17 2.82 6.83
CA ASP A 308 9.11 4.19 6.33
C ASP A 308 10.43 4.52 5.65
N ILE A 309 10.38 4.55 4.34
CA ILE A 309 11.52 4.96 3.53
C ILE A 309 11.09 6.22 2.79
N ASP A 310 11.69 7.33 3.16
CA ASP A 310 11.49 8.59 2.45
C ASP A 310 12.12 8.55 1.06
N GLY A 311 11.56 9.33 0.14
CA GLY A 311 12.15 9.52 -1.18
C GLY A 311 11.91 8.37 -2.17
N VAL A 312 11.00 7.44 -1.89
CA VAL A 312 10.61 6.43 -2.88
C VAL A 312 9.86 7.09 -4.02
N SER A 313 10.52 7.23 -5.16
CA SER A 313 9.95 7.83 -6.37
C SER A 313 9.28 6.80 -7.29
N LEU A 314 9.73 5.55 -7.22
CA LEU A 314 9.25 4.45 -8.06
C LEU A 314 8.96 3.20 -7.25
N VAL A 315 7.76 2.65 -7.43
CA VAL A 315 7.39 1.32 -6.97
C VAL A 315 7.15 0.42 -8.18
N ILE A 316 7.73 -0.76 -8.19
CA ILE A 316 7.45 -1.79 -9.21
C ILE A 316 6.87 -3.01 -8.50
N ASN A 317 5.66 -3.39 -8.85
CA ASN A 317 5.08 -4.68 -8.48
C ASN A 317 5.50 -5.71 -9.53
N ASP A 318 6.50 -6.55 -9.23
CA ASP A 318 6.90 -7.67 -10.08
C ASP A 318 5.74 -8.64 -10.28
N ASP A 319 4.97 -8.85 -9.22
CA ASP A 319 3.76 -9.65 -9.22
C ASP A 319 2.62 -8.90 -8.55
N ILE A 320 1.37 -9.13 -9.00
CA ILE A 320 0.20 -8.73 -8.23
C ILE A 320 0.17 -9.55 -6.93
N PRO A 321 0.02 -8.91 -5.76
CA PRO A 321 0.02 -9.64 -4.50
C PRO A 321 -1.13 -10.64 -4.43
N THR A 322 -0.93 -11.73 -3.69
CA THR A 322 -1.96 -12.77 -3.49
C THR A 322 -3.14 -12.22 -2.69
N ASP A 323 -2.85 -11.41 -1.69
CA ASP A 323 -3.84 -10.62 -0.96
C ASP A 323 -3.81 -9.19 -1.49
N LEU A 324 -4.93 -8.72 -2.00
CA LEU A 324 -5.03 -7.43 -2.70
C LEU A 324 -4.89 -6.22 -1.77
N GLU A 325 -5.13 -6.38 -0.46
CA GLU A 325 -4.89 -5.30 0.51
C GLU A 325 -3.41 -4.88 0.51
N PHE A 326 -2.50 -5.83 0.27
CA PHE A 326 -1.07 -5.52 0.11
C PHE A 326 -0.77 -4.60 -1.07
N PHE A 327 -1.61 -4.60 -2.09
CA PHE A 327 -1.42 -3.73 -3.24
C PHE A 327 -1.40 -2.26 -2.84
N ILE A 328 -2.34 -1.84 -2.02
CA ILE A 328 -2.43 -0.46 -1.50
C ILE A 328 -1.19 -0.13 -0.67
N HIS A 329 -0.76 -1.05 0.20
CA HIS A 329 0.42 -0.88 1.04
C HIS A 329 1.73 -0.79 0.24
N ARG A 330 1.86 -1.52 -0.88
CA ARG A 330 3.00 -1.42 -1.80
C ARG A 330 3.04 -0.08 -2.50
N VAL A 331 1.94 0.28 -3.14
CA VAL A 331 1.82 1.52 -3.90
C VAL A 331 1.95 2.74 -3.00
N GLY A 332 1.40 2.71 -1.79
CA GLY A 332 1.54 3.76 -0.79
C GLY A 332 2.95 3.95 -0.21
N ARG A 333 3.98 3.25 -0.72
CA ARG A 333 5.38 3.57 -0.41
C ARG A 333 5.89 4.77 -1.20
N THR A 334 5.28 5.11 -2.31
CA THR A 334 5.57 6.33 -3.08
C THR A 334 4.45 7.37 -2.92
N GLY A 335 4.64 8.58 -3.41
CA GLY A 335 3.65 9.65 -3.35
C GLY A 335 3.33 10.17 -1.94
N ARG A 336 4.28 10.09 -1.00
CA ARG A 336 4.12 10.55 0.37
C ARG A 336 4.40 12.05 0.50
N ASN A 337 3.87 12.66 1.56
CA ASN A 337 4.09 14.07 1.88
C ASN A 337 3.74 15.03 0.72
N GLY A 338 2.71 14.69 -0.08
CA GLY A 338 2.28 15.50 -1.23
C GLY A 338 3.19 15.42 -2.46
N MET A 339 4.27 14.63 -2.41
CA MET A 339 5.15 14.41 -3.56
C MET A 339 4.49 13.52 -4.61
N SER A 340 4.88 13.70 -5.87
CA SER A 340 4.47 12.80 -6.94
C SER A 340 5.20 11.46 -6.86
N GLY A 341 4.50 10.37 -7.20
CA GLY A 341 5.06 9.03 -7.23
C GLY A 341 4.63 8.24 -8.46
N THR A 342 5.40 7.23 -8.81
CA THR A 342 5.04 6.30 -9.88
C THR A 342 4.99 4.89 -9.35
N ALA A 343 3.89 4.20 -9.62
CA ALA A 343 3.74 2.76 -9.35
C ALA A 343 3.53 2.02 -10.66
N ILE A 344 4.35 1.02 -10.93
CA ILE A 344 4.28 0.19 -12.15
C ILE A 344 3.92 -1.23 -11.73
N THR A 345 2.83 -1.76 -12.24
CA THR A 345 2.42 -3.13 -11.98
C THR A 345 2.61 -3.99 -13.22
N LEU A 346 3.37 -5.06 -13.06
CA LEU A 346 3.58 -6.06 -14.10
C LEU A 346 2.55 -7.17 -13.95
N TYR A 347 1.93 -7.59 -15.06
CA TYR A 347 0.98 -8.70 -15.07
C TYR A 347 1.15 -9.58 -16.29
N MET A 348 0.84 -10.84 -16.15
CA MET A 348 0.75 -11.78 -17.26
C MET A 348 -0.67 -11.79 -17.86
N PRO A 349 -0.85 -12.13 -19.13
CA PRO A 349 -2.19 -12.18 -19.75
C PRO A 349 -3.19 -13.12 -19.08
N ASN A 350 -2.74 -14.10 -18.30
CA ASN A 350 -3.58 -15.00 -17.51
C ASN A 350 -3.96 -14.42 -16.14
N GLU A 351 -3.45 -13.25 -15.75
CA GLU A 351 -3.74 -12.56 -14.49
C GLU A 351 -4.71 -11.37 -14.67
N GLU A 352 -5.41 -11.30 -15.82
CA GLU A 352 -6.38 -10.22 -16.08
C GLU A 352 -7.48 -10.14 -15.00
N ASP A 353 -7.90 -11.27 -14.44
CA ASP A 353 -8.89 -11.32 -13.36
C ASP A 353 -8.38 -10.63 -12.09
N LYS A 354 -7.11 -10.85 -11.71
CA LYS A 354 -6.49 -10.18 -10.56
C LYS A 354 -6.40 -8.67 -10.78
N VAL A 355 -6.07 -8.23 -12.00
CA VAL A 355 -6.05 -6.80 -12.34
C VAL A 355 -7.45 -6.21 -12.19
N ALA A 356 -8.49 -6.92 -12.67
CA ALA A 356 -9.89 -6.49 -12.52
C ALA A 356 -10.31 -6.39 -11.04
N ASP A 357 -9.83 -7.28 -10.19
CA ASP A 357 -10.12 -7.23 -8.76
C ASP A 357 -9.44 -6.04 -8.07
N VAL A 358 -8.20 -5.70 -8.46
CA VAL A 358 -7.54 -4.46 -8.01
C VAL A 358 -8.31 -3.21 -8.47
N GLU A 359 -8.82 -3.20 -9.71
CA GLU A 359 -9.62 -2.07 -10.20
C GLU A 359 -10.95 -1.90 -9.45
N LYS A 360 -11.58 -3.00 -8.99
CA LYS A 360 -12.78 -2.95 -8.13
C LYS A 360 -12.53 -2.24 -6.80
N MET A 361 -11.27 -2.18 -6.34
CA MET A 361 -10.90 -1.41 -5.15
C MET A 361 -10.81 0.11 -5.41
N GLY A 362 -11.19 0.57 -6.60
CA GLY A 362 -11.17 1.98 -6.99
C GLY A 362 -9.83 2.46 -7.57
N ILE A 363 -8.94 1.54 -7.94
CA ILE A 363 -7.63 1.88 -8.51
C ILE A 363 -7.75 1.97 -10.03
N THR A 364 -7.34 3.11 -10.58
CA THR A 364 -7.32 3.32 -12.03
C THR A 364 -5.91 3.09 -12.57
N PHE A 365 -5.77 2.20 -13.53
CA PHE A 365 -4.50 1.93 -14.20
C PHE A 365 -4.37 2.68 -15.52
N LEU A 366 -3.14 3.11 -15.83
CA LEU A 366 -2.71 3.64 -17.12
C LEU A 366 -1.97 2.52 -17.88
N PRO A 367 -2.59 1.89 -18.90
CA PRO A 367 -1.93 0.83 -19.67
C PRO A 367 -0.79 1.41 -20.49
N GLN A 368 0.44 0.94 -20.26
CA GLN A 368 1.63 1.40 -20.99
C GLN A 368 2.49 0.21 -21.43
N GLN A 369 3.42 0.47 -22.33
CA GLN A 369 4.45 -0.46 -22.79
C GLN A 369 5.77 0.28 -23.00
N ILE A 370 6.89 -0.44 -22.92
CA ILE A 370 8.18 0.13 -23.30
C ILE A 370 8.34 0.04 -24.82
N ARG A 371 8.62 1.18 -25.46
CA ARG A 371 8.97 1.27 -26.87
C ARG A 371 10.11 2.28 -27.03
N ASN A 372 11.19 1.90 -27.71
CA ASN A 372 12.38 2.75 -27.90
C ASN A 372 12.94 3.35 -26.59
N ASN A 373 12.94 2.56 -25.51
CA ASN A 373 13.38 2.97 -24.17
C ASN A 373 12.52 4.08 -23.52
N GLU A 374 11.25 4.20 -23.92
CA GLU A 374 10.28 5.13 -23.35
C GLU A 374 8.99 4.40 -22.98
N LEU A 375 8.27 4.90 -21.96
CA LEU A 375 6.94 4.45 -21.62
C LEU A 375 5.92 5.12 -22.53
N VAL A 376 5.23 4.32 -23.33
CA VAL A 376 4.23 4.79 -24.30
C VAL A 376 2.87 4.18 -23.97
N ASP A 377 1.82 4.98 -24.04
CA ASP A 377 0.48 4.50 -23.84
C ASP A 377 0.13 3.38 -24.83
N THR A 378 -0.53 2.37 -24.32
CA THR A 378 -1.02 1.24 -25.13
C THR A 378 -2.54 1.19 -25.10
N TYR A 379 -3.09 0.37 -25.95
CA TYR A 379 -4.54 0.19 -25.99
C TYR A 379 -5.05 -0.49 -24.72
N ASP A 380 -6.22 -0.03 -24.27
CA ASP A 380 -6.98 -0.65 -23.21
C ASP A 380 -7.05 -2.19 -23.37
N ARG A 381 -6.84 -2.90 -22.27
CA ARG A 381 -6.88 -4.38 -22.23
C ARG A 381 -8.25 -4.93 -22.67
N ASP A 382 -9.34 -4.21 -22.38
CA ASP A 382 -10.71 -4.60 -22.73
C ASP A 382 -11.03 -4.50 -24.21
N ARG A 383 -10.13 -3.92 -25.01
CA ARG A 383 -10.31 -3.82 -26.46
C ARG A 383 -10.56 -5.17 -27.12
N ARG A 384 -10.04 -6.27 -26.57
CA ARG A 384 -10.31 -7.62 -27.10
C ARG A 384 -11.70 -8.12 -26.72
N GLN A 385 -12.20 -7.78 -25.55
CA GLN A 385 -13.56 -8.13 -25.10
C GLN A 385 -14.59 -7.29 -25.84
N THR A 386 -14.40 -5.99 -25.96
CA THR A 386 -15.25 -5.10 -26.77
C THR A 386 -15.22 -5.46 -28.24
N ARG A 387 -14.09 -5.93 -28.77
CA ARG A 387 -14.00 -6.42 -30.15
C ARG A 387 -14.74 -7.76 -30.35
N ARG A 388 -14.87 -8.64 -29.33
CA ARG A 388 -15.73 -9.84 -29.37
C ARG A 388 -17.20 -9.49 -29.25
N LEU A 389 -17.57 -8.49 -28.48
CA LEU A 389 -18.95 -7.99 -28.36
C LEU A 389 -19.41 -7.22 -29.62
N SER A 390 -18.51 -6.61 -30.36
CA SER A 390 -18.78 -5.98 -31.66
C SER A 390 -18.70 -6.98 -32.83
N GLN A 391 -18.86 -8.28 -32.63
CA GLN A 391 -19.18 -9.18 -33.72
C GLN A 391 -20.50 -8.71 -34.33
N LYS A 392 -20.40 -7.83 -35.37
CA LYS A 392 -21.52 -7.48 -36.22
C LYS A 392 -22.28 -8.77 -36.53
N LYS A 393 -23.54 -8.85 -36.13
CA LYS A 393 -24.43 -9.94 -36.56
C LYS A 393 -24.28 -9.99 -38.07
N LEU A 394 -23.75 -11.11 -38.57
CA LEU A 394 -23.64 -11.30 -40.01
C LEU A 394 -25.03 -11.07 -40.64
N ASP A 395 -25.08 -10.23 -41.66
CA ASP A 395 -26.27 -10.02 -42.48
C ASP A 395 -26.91 -11.38 -42.82
N PRO A 396 -28.23 -11.54 -42.72
CA PRO A 396 -28.91 -12.81 -43.04
C PRO A 396 -28.52 -13.42 -44.38
N THR A 397 -28.19 -12.61 -45.37
CA THR A 397 -27.68 -13.06 -46.68
C THR A 397 -26.29 -13.70 -46.58
N MET A 398 -25.44 -13.27 -45.64
CA MET A 398 -24.11 -13.88 -45.41
C MET A 398 -24.21 -15.16 -44.58
N ILE A 399 -25.22 -15.29 -43.68
CA ILE A 399 -25.45 -16.52 -42.93
C ILE A 399 -25.70 -17.71 -43.87
N GLY A 400 -26.38 -17.50 -45.00
CA GLY A 400 -26.60 -18.48 -46.01
C GLY A 400 -25.31 -18.97 -46.69
N MET A 401 -24.34 -18.07 -46.93
CA MET A 401 -23.04 -18.43 -47.51
C MET A 401 -22.16 -19.22 -46.55
N VAL A 402 -22.23 -18.91 -45.25
CA VAL A 402 -21.43 -19.55 -44.17
C VAL A 402 -22.02 -20.89 -43.76
N LYS A 403 -23.35 -21.08 -43.80
CA LYS A 403 -24.07 -22.29 -43.38
C LYS A 403 -24.17 -23.38 -44.43
N LYS A 404 -23.75 -23.16 -45.67
CA LYS A 404 -23.70 -24.21 -46.72
C LYS A 404 -22.44 -25.07 -46.54
N LYS A 405 -22.43 -26.07 -45.83
CA LYS A 405 -22.67 -27.34 -45.55
C LYS A 405 -21.72 -28.43 -45.46
N LYS A 406 -21.85 -29.41 -44.83
CA LYS A 406 -21.31 -30.75 -44.64
C LYS A 406 -20.86 -31.51 -45.94
N LYS A 407 -20.03 -30.95 -46.80
CA LYS A 407 -19.25 -31.69 -47.79
C LYS A 407 -17.79 -31.30 -47.72
N LYS A 408 -16.84 -32.25 -47.87
CA LYS A 408 -15.37 -32.09 -47.78
C LYS A 408 -14.93 -30.67 -48.21
N VAL A 409 -14.47 -29.88 -47.23
CA VAL A 409 -14.08 -28.50 -47.47
C VAL A 409 -12.67 -28.48 -48.06
N LYS A 410 -12.52 -27.94 -49.28
CA LYS A 410 -11.21 -27.79 -49.94
C LYS A 410 -10.27 -26.89 -49.12
N PRO A 411 -8.95 -27.14 -49.09
CA PRO A 411 -7.98 -26.24 -48.46
C PRO A 411 -8.17 -24.80 -48.97
N GLY A 412 -8.13 -23.82 -48.07
CA GLY A 412 -8.33 -22.42 -48.42
C GLY A 412 -9.77 -21.88 -48.39
N TYR A 413 -10.79 -22.69 -48.09
CA TYR A 413 -12.20 -22.28 -48.04
C TYR A 413 -12.42 -21.14 -47.03
N LYS A 414 -11.83 -21.21 -45.81
CA LYS A 414 -11.93 -20.15 -44.81
C LYS A 414 -11.32 -18.83 -45.33
N ARG A 415 -10.24 -18.87 -46.06
CA ARG A 415 -9.58 -17.70 -46.65
C ARG A 415 -10.45 -17.06 -47.74
N ARG A 416 -11.14 -17.86 -48.59
CA ARG A 416 -12.07 -17.37 -49.63
C ARG A 416 -13.31 -16.69 -49.02
N ILE A 417 -13.88 -17.25 -47.92
CA ILE A 417 -15.01 -16.63 -47.23
C ILE A 417 -14.58 -15.29 -46.61
N ARG A 418 -13.42 -15.23 -45.92
CA ARG A 418 -12.92 -13.97 -45.35
C ARG A 418 -12.69 -12.90 -46.43
N LYS A 419 -12.18 -13.31 -47.60
CA LYS A 419 -11.96 -12.41 -48.75
C LYS A 419 -13.30 -11.88 -49.27
N ALA A 420 -14.28 -12.74 -49.49
CA ALA A 420 -15.62 -12.32 -49.95
C ALA A 420 -16.34 -11.41 -48.98
N ILE A 421 -16.20 -11.66 -47.66
CA ILE A 421 -16.75 -10.78 -46.62
C ILE A 421 -16.08 -9.40 -46.66
N SER A 422 -14.75 -9.36 -46.75
CA SER A 422 -14.00 -8.12 -46.83
C SER A 422 -14.33 -7.31 -48.11
N GLU A 423 -14.44 -7.97 -49.25
CA GLU A 423 -14.81 -7.30 -50.50
C GLU A 423 -16.23 -6.73 -50.46
N LYS A 424 -17.19 -7.43 -49.81
CA LYS A 424 -18.55 -6.90 -49.60
C LYS A 424 -18.52 -5.71 -48.68
N GLU A 425 -17.82 -5.76 -47.55
CA GLU A 425 -17.72 -4.63 -46.61
C GLU A 425 -17.10 -3.39 -47.25
N ILE A 426 -16.11 -3.57 -48.14
CA ILE A 426 -15.52 -2.44 -48.89
C ILE A 426 -16.52 -1.88 -49.87
N ARG A 427 -17.32 -2.70 -50.54
CA ARG A 427 -18.34 -2.27 -51.46
C ARG A 427 -19.44 -1.50 -50.73
N ASP A 428 -19.92 -2.01 -49.62
CA ASP A 428 -20.98 -1.37 -48.82
C ASP A 428 -20.51 0.01 -48.28
N ARG A 429 -19.27 0.11 -47.78
CA ARG A 429 -18.68 1.41 -47.36
C ARG A 429 -18.60 2.41 -48.53
N ARG A 430 -18.24 1.97 -49.74
CA ARG A 430 -18.21 2.85 -50.90
C ARG A 430 -19.61 3.31 -51.28
N MET A 431 -20.62 2.44 -51.18
CA MET A 431 -22.03 2.84 -51.44
C MET A 431 -22.53 3.84 -50.40
N GLU A 432 -22.26 3.62 -49.12
CA GLU A 432 -22.60 4.57 -48.04
C GLU A 432 -21.93 5.94 -48.22
N GLN A 433 -20.64 5.95 -48.62
CA GLN A 433 -19.94 7.19 -48.95
C GLN A 433 -20.54 7.90 -50.15
N HIS A 434 -20.89 7.18 -51.22
CA HIS A 434 -21.55 7.76 -52.40
C HIS A 434 -22.94 8.30 -52.05
N GLN A 435 -23.71 7.62 -51.20
CA GLN A 435 -25.01 8.14 -50.72
C GLN A 435 -24.85 9.37 -49.90
N ALA A 436 -23.91 9.41 -48.93
CA ALA A 436 -23.64 10.62 -48.11
C ALA A 436 -23.23 11.82 -48.95
N VAL A 437 -22.38 11.62 -49.98
CA VAL A 437 -22.00 12.70 -50.90
C VAL A 437 -23.20 13.20 -51.75
N ARG A 438 -24.08 12.28 -52.21
CA ARG A 438 -25.31 12.65 -52.91
C ARG A 438 -26.27 13.46 -52.02
N GLU A 439 -26.46 13.04 -50.76
CA GLU A 439 -27.30 13.73 -49.80
C GLU A 439 -26.73 15.10 -49.45
N ALA A 440 -25.43 15.23 -49.22
CA ALA A 440 -24.77 16.50 -49.00
C ALA A 440 -24.92 17.48 -50.20
N LYS A 441 -24.81 16.96 -51.45
CA LYS A 441 -25.07 17.76 -52.64
C LYS A 441 -26.54 18.21 -52.74
N LYS A 442 -27.50 17.30 -52.44
CA LYS A 442 -28.93 17.68 -52.43
C LYS A 442 -29.24 18.72 -51.36
N ALA A 443 -28.61 18.59 -50.14
CA ALA A 443 -28.76 19.59 -49.06
C ALA A 443 -28.23 20.98 -49.46
N LYS A 444 -27.05 21.04 -50.10
CA LYS A 444 -26.47 22.29 -50.60
C LYS A 444 -27.36 22.97 -51.68
N ILE A 445 -27.92 22.18 -52.60
CA ILE A 445 -28.84 22.70 -53.65
C ILE A 445 -30.13 23.22 -52.99
N LYS A 446 -30.65 22.54 -51.98
CA LYS A 446 -31.84 22.98 -51.23
C LYS A 446 -31.58 24.28 -50.46
N GLN A 447 -30.41 24.41 -49.83
CA GLN A 447 -30.01 25.65 -49.14
C GLN A 447 -29.81 26.84 -50.14
N SER A 448 -29.23 26.60 -51.29
CA SER A 448 -29.05 27.67 -52.30
C SER A 448 -30.35 28.12 -52.93
N ARG A 449 -31.36 27.23 -53.05
CA ARG A 449 -32.73 27.62 -53.50
C ARG A 449 -33.49 28.43 -52.44
N ASN A 450 -33.33 28.12 -51.16
CA ASN A 450 -33.96 28.88 -50.08
C ASN A 450 -33.32 30.25 -49.83
N LYS A 451 -32.08 30.49 -50.28
CA LYS A 451 -31.43 31.80 -50.21
C LYS A 451 -31.76 32.73 -51.42
N ARG A 452 -32.46 32.20 -52.42
CA ARG A 452 -32.89 32.99 -53.62
C ARG A 452 -34.39 33.29 -53.63
N ARG A 453 -35.10 32.91 -52.59
CA ARG A 453 -36.44 33.39 -52.25
C ARG A 453 -36.35 34.31 -51.04
#